data_17a9193651d69095f6e929046ae7ebab
#
_entry.id   17a9193651d69095f6e929046ae7ebab
#
_cell.length_a   1.000
_cell.length_b   1.000
_cell.length_c   1.000
_cell.angle_alpha   90.00
_cell.angle_beta   90.00
_cell.angle_gamma   90.00
#
_symmetry.space_group_name_H-M   'P 1'
#
loop_
_entity.id
_entity.type
_entity.pdbx_description
1 polymer ?
#
loop_
_entity_poly.entity_id
_entity_poly.type
_entity_poly.pdbx_seq_one_letter_code
_entity_poly.pdbx_strand_id
1 'polypeptide(L)'
;MKFETSTRRAVVFMLASILAGSLAVRAYAADKDKKDKTKPAPNKTIDSGAFGIFIKGQRVATETFHIEQQEGATVIKSQLKEASGGDSSQKSDMEISATSELLRYEWSQSSGGSLSVFPENEFLKEKISAPGAAKPTEQAFLMPAASPVLDNNFFVHREVLAWKYLAIAPCKDENGQRRCEPADFGVLVPQDRSSMPVRMTLVGKEKVTIRGAERELLRLNLHGDGFDWALWLDDHDQFKLIKIAIPADNTEVVRD
;
A
#
# COMPACT_ATOMS: atom_id res chain seq x y z
N MET A 1 -39.95 -12.45 46.55
CA MET A 1 -40.56 -11.14 46.82
C MET A 1 -40.88 -10.55 45.47
N LYS A 2 -41.95 -10.79 44.96
CA LYS A 2 -43.34 -10.32 44.83
C LYS A 2 -43.49 -8.80 44.90
N PHE A 3 -44.20 -8.32 43.94
CA PHE A 3 -45.09 -7.16 43.80
C PHE A 3 -44.59 -6.09 42.82
N GLU A 4 -45.39 -5.40 42.03
CA GLU A 4 -46.76 -5.67 41.49
C GLU A 4 -47.00 -4.61 40.38
N THR A 5 -47.87 -4.92 39.51
CA THR A 5 -48.48 -4.17 38.41
C THR A 5 -49.19 -2.90 38.88
N SER A 6 -49.21 -1.86 38.02
CA SER A 6 -50.30 -0.89 38.01
C SER A 6 -50.60 -0.35 36.61
N THR A 7 -51.72 -0.81 36.14
CA THR A 7 -52.50 -0.36 35.01
C THR A 7 -53.30 0.92 35.38
N ARG A 8 -53.33 1.95 34.57
CA ARG A 8 -54.55 2.82 34.51
C ARG A 8 -54.82 3.33 33.10
N ARG A 9 -56.04 3.00 32.71
CA ARG A 9 -56.81 3.46 31.56
C ARG A 9 -57.41 4.89 31.81
N ALA A 10 -57.70 5.64 30.75
CA ALA A 10 -58.89 6.46 30.52
C ALA A 10 -58.67 7.30 29.23
N VAL A 11 -59.37 7.12 28.22
CA VAL A 11 -60.74 7.44 27.79
C VAL A 11 -60.83 8.74 26.97
N VAL A 12 -60.98 8.55 25.67
CA VAL A 12 -61.88 9.17 24.67
C VAL A 12 -62.35 10.62 24.87
N PHE A 13 -62.13 11.43 23.84
CA PHE A 13 -63.20 12.31 23.30
C PHE A 13 -63.04 12.54 21.81
N MET A 14 -64.08 12.17 21.08
CA MET A 14 -64.37 12.50 19.67
C MET A 14 -64.80 13.96 19.56
N LEU A 15 -64.35 14.62 18.50
CA LEU A 15 -65.16 15.71 17.88
C LEU A 15 -64.86 15.72 16.37
N ALA A 16 -65.88 15.40 15.64
CA ALA A 16 -65.93 15.49 14.20
C ALA A 16 -66.18 16.97 13.79
N SER A 17 -65.46 17.45 12.80
CA SER A 17 -65.85 18.64 12.06
C SER A 17 -65.50 18.41 10.57
N ILE A 18 -66.59 18.25 9.78
CA ILE A 18 -66.62 18.21 8.33
C ILE A 18 -66.46 19.64 7.83
N LEU A 19 -65.49 19.91 6.97
CA LEU A 19 -65.53 21.06 6.07
C LEU A 19 -64.92 20.65 4.72
N ALA A 20 -65.82 20.71 3.73
CA ALA A 20 -65.50 20.50 2.32
C ALA A 20 -64.64 21.64 1.79
N GLY A 21 -63.66 21.34 0.96
CA GLY A 21 -62.85 22.37 0.32
C GLY A 21 -61.87 21.78 -0.73
N SER A 22 -62.33 21.74 -1.97
CA SER A 22 -61.55 21.94 -3.21
C SER A 22 -60.39 20.99 -3.51
N LEU A 23 -60.65 20.05 -4.41
CA LEU A 23 -59.64 19.30 -5.18
C LEU A 23 -58.81 20.29 -6.05
N ALA A 24 -57.60 20.58 -5.62
CA ALA A 24 -56.55 21.05 -6.49
C ALA A 24 -55.61 19.87 -6.76
N VAL A 25 -55.79 19.23 -7.91
CA VAL A 25 -54.85 18.24 -8.44
C VAL A 25 -53.55 18.98 -8.78
N ARG A 26 -52.60 18.99 -7.87
CA ARG A 26 -51.21 19.34 -8.19
C ARG A 26 -50.57 18.09 -8.82
N ALA A 27 -50.36 18.15 -10.14
CA ALA A 27 -49.49 17.25 -10.84
C ALA A 27 -48.08 17.38 -10.20
N TYR A 28 -47.67 16.40 -9.37
CA TYR A 28 -46.28 16.21 -9.01
C TYR A 28 -45.58 15.78 -10.28
N ALA A 29 -44.90 16.73 -10.92
CA ALA A 29 -43.86 16.40 -11.88
C ALA A 29 -42.84 15.56 -11.10
N ALA A 30 -42.73 14.29 -11.45
CA ALA A 30 -41.61 13.45 -11.00
C ALA A 30 -40.32 14.07 -11.56
N ASP A 31 -39.67 14.84 -10.70
CA ASP A 31 -38.29 15.27 -10.93
C ASP A 31 -37.48 13.97 -10.96
N LYS A 32 -37.13 13.55 -12.17
CA LYS A 32 -36.19 12.48 -12.39
C LYS A 32 -34.85 13.02 -11.84
N ASP A 33 -34.53 12.64 -10.62
CA ASP A 33 -33.18 12.72 -10.10
C ASP A 33 -32.23 12.15 -11.18
N LYS A 34 -31.71 13.05 -11.99
CA LYS A 34 -30.49 12.79 -12.74
C LYS A 34 -29.45 12.58 -11.67
N LYS A 35 -29.18 11.32 -11.30
CA LYS A 35 -27.94 10.94 -10.67
C LYS A 35 -26.83 11.51 -11.54
N ASP A 36 -26.35 12.65 -11.11
CA ASP A 36 -25.14 13.25 -11.66
C ASP A 36 -24.07 12.17 -11.49
N LYS A 37 -23.73 11.50 -12.59
CA LYS A 37 -22.60 10.56 -12.61
C LYS A 37 -21.39 11.45 -12.44
N THR A 38 -21.02 11.67 -11.20
CA THR A 38 -19.77 12.37 -10.83
C THR A 38 -18.68 11.70 -11.63
N LYS A 39 -18.07 12.44 -12.54
CA LYS A 39 -16.99 11.96 -13.38
C LYS A 39 -15.87 11.49 -12.42
N PRO A 40 -15.35 10.27 -12.59
CA PRO A 40 -14.27 9.79 -11.71
C PRO A 40 -13.19 10.85 -11.59
N ALA A 41 -12.69 11.05 -10.38
CA ALA A 41 -11.57 11.97 -10.19
C ALA A 41 -10.40 11.52 -11.08
N PRO A 42 -9.70 12.46 -11.75
CA PRO A 42 -8.58 12.08 -12.59
C PRO A 42 -7.49 11.41 -11.75
N ASN A 43 -6.89 10.35 -12.29
CA ASN A 43 -5.75 9.68 -11.67
C ASN A 43 -4.64 10.67 -11.37
N LYS A 44 -4.02 10.54 -10.19
CA LYS A 44 -2.95 11.41 -9.73
C LYS A 44 -1.66 10.62 -9.58
N THR A 45 -0.62 10.98 -10.33
CA THR A 45 0.73 10.46 -10.09
C THR A 45 1.21 10.93 -8.72
N ILE A 46 1.54 9.97 -7.85
CA ILE A 46 2.13 10.20 -6.53
C ILE A 46 3.65 10.24 -6.64
N ASP A 47 4.22 9.24 -7.31
CA ASP A 47 5.65 9.16 -7.57
C ASP A 47 5.94 8.37 -8.85
N SER A 48 7.09 8.65 -9.46
CA SER A 48 7.61 7.86 -10.58
C SER A 48 9.11 8.07 -10.71
N GLY A 49 9.79 7.07 -11.22
CA GLY A 49 11.23 7.18 -11.38
C GLY A 49 11.90 5.87 -11.74
N ALA A 50 13.19 5.83 -11.48
CA ALA A 50 13.97 4.61 -11.62
C ALA A 50 14.96 4.49 -10.45
N PHE A 51 15.28 3.24 -10.11
CA PHE A 51 16.38 2.88 -9.19
C PHE A 51 17.47 2.14 -9.97
N GLY A 52 18.70 2.60 -9.84
CA GLY A 52 19.87 1.82 -10.21
C GLY A 52 20.25 0.88 -9.07
N ILE A 53 20.40 -0.40 -9.38
CA ILE A 53 20.83 -1.43 -8.43
C ILE A 53 22.29 -1.71 -8.68
N PHE A 54 23.12 -1.53 -7.64
CA PHE A 54 24.56 -1.67 -7.72
C PHE A 54 25.05 -2.75 -6.76
N ILE A 55 25.85 -3.68 -7.23
CA ILE A 55 26.55 -4.67 -6.39
C ILE A 55 28.05 -4.36 -6.52
N LYS A 56 28.71 -4.13 -5.37
CA LYS A 56 30.12 -3.74 -5.32
C LYS A 56 30.46 -2.57 -6.25
N GLY A 57 29.56 -1.60 -6.32
CA GLY A 57 29.71 -0.40 -7.14
C GLY A 57 29.40 -0.55 -8.64
N GLN A 58 29.08 -1.75 -9.13
CA GLN A 58 28.70 -1.98 -10.52
C GLN A 58 27.18 -2.05 -10.65
N ARG A 59 26.61 -1.29 -11.61
CA ARG A 59 25.17 -1.37 -11.90
C ARG A 59 24.85 -2.73 -12.52
N VAL A 60 24.01 -3.51 -11.86
CA VAL A 60 23.57 -4.85 -12.30
C VAL A 60 22.15 -4.87 -12.83
N ALA A 61 21.33 -3.92 -12.42
CA ALA A 61 19.94 -3.82 -12.90
C ALA A 61 19.41 -2.38 -12.77
N THR A 62 18.26 -2.16 -13.39
CA THR A 62 17.48 -0.93 -13.24
C THR A 62 16.02 -1.31 -13.01
N GLU A 63 15.44 -0.80 -11.94
CA GLU A 63 14.00 -0.83 -11.70
C GLU A 63 13.39 0.49 -12.13
N THR A 64 12.38 0.48 -13.01
CA THR A 64 11.55 1.65 -13.32
C THR A 64 10.20 1.47 -12.67
N PHE A 65 9.64 2.52 -12.07
CA PHE A 65 8.38 2.43 -11.36
C PHE A 65 7.48 3.65 -11.56
N HIS A 66 6.19 3.44 -11.30
CA HIS A 66 5.16 4.45 -11.31
C HIS A 66 4.12 4.15 -10.23
N ILE A 67 3.84 5.15 -9.38
CA ILE A 67 2.84 5.09 -8.32
C ILE A 67 1.74 6.10 -8.64
N GLU A 68 0.51 5.61 -8.74
CA GLU A 68 -0.64 6.40 -9.13
C GLU A 68 -1.79 6.20 -8.15
N GLN A 69 -2.37 7.30 -7.70
CA GLN A 69 -3.62 7.27 -6.93
C GLN A 69 -4.80 7.29 -7.89
N GLN A 70 -5.66 6.31 -7.74
CA GLN A 70 -6.93 6.16 -8.43
C GLN A 70 -8.08 6.28 -7.43
N GLU A 71 -9.32 6.26 -7.92
CA GLU A 71 -10.49 6.28 -7.04
C GLU A 71 -10.50 5.04 -6.13
N GLY A 72 -10.26 5.26 -4.83
CA GLY A 72 -10.29 4.21 -3.79
C GLY A 72 -9.03 3.35 -3.66
N ALA A 73 -8.04 3.49 -4.54
CA ALA A 73 -6.84 2.66 -4.53
C ALA A 73 -5.57 3.42 -4.92
N THR A 74 -4.42 2.88 -4.52
CA THR A 74 -3.11 3.28 -5.05
C THR A 74 -2.52 2.10 -5.82
N VAL A 75 -2.12 2.34 -7.06
CA VAL A 75 -1.52 1.36 -7.96
C VAL A 75 -0.04 1.63 -8.10
N ILE A 76 0.78 0.62 -7.82
CA ILE A 76 2.23 0.64 -7.89
C ILE A 76 2.67 -0.33 -9.00
N LYS A 77 3.19 0.19 -10.09
CA LYS A 77 3.72 -0.60 -11.21
C LYS A 77 5.22 -0.49 -11.25
N SER A 78 5.89 -1.61 -11.42
CA SER A 78 7.34 -1.63 -11.55
C SER A 78 7.82 -2.62 -12.60
N GLN A 79 8.97 -2.31 -13.19
CA GLN A 79 9.67 -3.18 -14.13
C GLN A 79 11.16 -3.20 -13.78
N LEU A 80 11.70 -4.39 -13.58
CA LEU A 80 13.12 -4.64 -13.40
C LEU A 80 13.73 -5.15 -14.69
N LYS A 81 14.86 -4.56 -15.10
CA LYS A 81 15.69 -5.02 -16.23
C LYS A 81 17.14 -5.19 -15.79
N GLU A 82 17.76 -6.28 -16.17
CA GLU A 82 19.17 -6.53 -15.95
C GLU A 82 20.04 -5.68 -16.86
N ALA A 83 21.20 -5.21 -16.33
CA ALA A 83 22.14 -4.38 -17.09
C ALA A 83 22.91 -5.20 -18.15
N SER A 84 22.95 -6.52 -18.05
CA SER A 84 23.61 -7.42 -19.01
C SER A 84 23.02 -7.46 -20.41
N GLY A 85 21.90 -6.75 -20.62
CA GLY A 85 21.31 -6.57 -21.95
C GLY A 85 20.51 -7.77 -22.48
N GLY A 86 20.22 -8.77 -21.63
CA GLY A 86 19.31 -9.86 -21.97
C GLY A 86 17.85 -9.38 -22.03
N ASP A 87 17.00 -10.15 -22.71
CA ASP A 87 15.53 -9.92 -22.71
C ASP A 87 14.87 -10.26 -21.37
N SER A 88 15.67 -10.59 -20.35
CA SER A 88 15.16 -10.89 -19.01
C SER A 88 14.60 -9.62 -18.37
N SER A 89 13.31 -9.63 -18.16
CA SER A 89 12.62 -8.58 -17.41
C SER A 89 11.57 -9.15 -16.50
N GLN A 90 11.41 -8.50 -15.35
CA GLN A 90 10.35 -8.81 -14.40
C GLN A 90 9.43 -7.61 -14.27
N LYS A 91 8.17 -7.84 -13.97
CA LYS A 91 7.17 -6.79 -13.73
C LYS A 91 6.42 -7.09 -12.45
N SER A 92 6.07 -6.05 -11.73
CA SER A 92 5.11 -6.12 -10.62
C SER A 92 4.00 -5.09 -10.80
N ASP A 93 2.82 -5.45 -10.34
CA ASP A 93 1.65 -4.58 -10.26
C ASP A 93 1.00 -4.83 -8.89
N MET A 94 1.07 -3.84 -8.00
CA MET A 94 0.51 -3.91 -6.66
C MET A 94 -0.58 -2.86 -6.52
N GLU A 95 -1.71 -3.27 -5.99
CA GLU A 95 -2.84 -2.40 -5.71
C GLU A 95 -3.16 -2.45 -4.22
N ILE A 96 -3.20 -1.29 -3.59
CA ILE A 96 -3.53 -1.13 -2.16
C ILE A 96 -4.68 -0.15 -1.99
N SER A 97 -5.50 -0.36 -0.96
CA SER A 97 -6.60 0.54 -0.60
C SER A 97 -6.08 1.88 -0.04
N ALA A 98 -6.97 2.84 0.16
CA ALA A 98 -6.67 4.09 0.85
C ALA A 98 -6.17 3.90 2.30
N THR A 99 -6.45 2.74 2.91
CA THR A 99 -5.96 2.35 4.24
C THR A 99 -4.70 1.48 4.18
N SER A 100 -4.04 1.41 3.03
CA SER A 100 -2.84 0.62 2.77
C SER A 100 -3.02 -0.89 3.00
N GLU A 101 -4.23 -1.40 2.70
CA GLU A 101 -4.51 -2.83 2.66
C GLU A 101 -4.29 -3.36 1.26
N LEU A 102 -3.70 -4.54 1.14
CA LEU A 102 -3.50 -5.19 -0.15
C LEU A 102 -4.86 -5.51 -0.79
N LEU A 103 -5.06 -5.06 -2.01
CA LEU A 103 -6.18 -5.46 -2.86
C LEU A 103 -5.74 -6.54 -3.84
N ARG A 104 -4.56 -6.38 -4.42
CA ARG A 104 -3.98 -7.32 -5.38
C ARG A 104 -2.48 -7.09 -5.50
N TYR A 105 -1.73 -8.16 -5.72
CA TYR A 105 -0.35 -8.13 -6.16
C TYR A 105 -0.18 -9.13 -7.31
N GLU A 106 0.52 -8.72 -8.36
CA GLU A 106 0.87 -9.56 -9.50
C GLU A 106 2.35 -9.39 -9.84
N TRP A 107 2.98 -10.49 -10.14
CA TRP A 107 4.35 -10.54 -10.64
C TRP A 107 4.41 -11.41 -11.89
N SER A 108 5.28 -11.06 -12.82
CA SER A 108 5.56 -11.85 -14.01
C SER A 108 6.98 -11.65 -14.50
N GLN A 109 7.51 -12.65 -15.18
CA GLN A 109 8.81 -12.57 -15.85
C GLN A 109 8.70 -12.94 -17.32
N SER A 110 9.59 -12.37 -18.15
CA SER A 110 9.57 -12.57 -19.61
C SER A 110 9.78 -14.03 -20.03
N SER A 111 10.40 -14.86 -19.19
CA SER A 111 10.57 -16.30 -19.41
C SER A 111 9.31 -17.13 -19.15
N GLY A 112 8.18 -16.50 -18.73
CA GLY A 112 6.86 -17.13 -18.64
C GLY A 112 6.42 -17.58 -17.25
N GLY A 113 7.08 -17.18 -16.16
CA GLY A 113 6.57 -17.35 -14.81
C GLY A 113 5.64 -16.20 -14.39
N SER A 114 4.65 -16.51 -13.56
CA SER A 114 3.81 -15.48 -12.93
C SER A 114 3.34 -15.89 -11.55
N LEU A 115 3.01 -14.89 -10.74
CA LEU A 115 2.52 -15.05 -9.38
C LEU A 115 1.47 -13.97 -9.12
N SER A 116 0.43 -14.31 -8.38
CA SER A 116 -0.53 -13.34 -7.87
C SER A 116 -0.81 -13.59 -6.40
N VAL A 117 -1.04 -12.50 -5.65
CA VAL A 117 -1.49 -12.53 -4.25
C VAL A 117 -2.74 -11.69 -4.13
N PHE A 118 -3.73 -12.21 -3.44
CA PHE A 118 -4.97 -11.49 -3.15
C PHE A 118 -5.53 -11.88 -1.78
N PRO A 119 -6.19 -10.95 -1.09
CA PRO A 119 -6.85 -11.26 0.17
C PRO A 119 -8.12 -12.10 -0.06
N GLU A 120 -8.29 -13.13 0.77
CA GLU A 120 -9.50 -13.92 0.83
C GLU A 120 -9.80 -14.29 2.29
N ASN A 121 -10.82 -13.67 2.88
CA ASN A 121 -11.14 -13.74 4.29
C ASN A 121 -9.95 -13.28 5.16
N GLU A 122 -9.44 -14.15 6.04
CA GLU A 122 -8.31 -13.89 6.95
C GLU A 122 -6.96 -14.32 6.33
N PHE A 123 -6.94 -14.66 5.04
CA PHE A 123 -5.75 -15.17 4.36
C PHE A 123 -5.31 -14.25 3.24
N LEU A 124 -4.01 -14.21 3.00
CA LEU A 124 -3.44 -13.84 1.72
C LEU A 124 -3.23 -15.12 0.92
N LYS A 125 -3.93 -15.25 -0.20
CA LYS A 125 -3.78 -16.39 -1.11
C LYS A 125 -2.79 -16.05 -2.20
N GLU A 126 -1.81 -16.90 -2.34
CA GLU A 126 -0.81 -16.85 -3.40
C GLU A 126 -1.10 -17.94 -4.43
N LYS A 127 -1.10 -17.55 -5.70
CA LYS A 127 -1.24 -18.43 -6.86
C LYS A 127 -0.03 -18.28 -7.76
N ILE A 128 0.64 -19.39 -8.05
CA ILE A 128 1.89 -19.41 -8.80
C ILE A 128 1.72 -20.25 -10.05
N SER A 129 2.07 -19.66 -11.19
CA SER A 129 2.13 -20.32 -12.48
C SER A 129 3.59 -20.42 -12.93
N ALA A 130 4.18 -21.60 -12.81
CA ALA A 130 5.52 -21.85 -13.33
C ALA A 130 5.49 -21.93 -14.87
N PRO A 131 6.59 -21.59 -15.58
CA PRO A 131 6.67 -21.74 -17.01
C PRO A 131 6.33 -23.18 -17.45
N GLY A 132 5.39 -23.32 -18.39
CA GLY A 132 4.97 -24.64 -18.91
C GLY A 132 4.11 -25.48 -17.96
N ALA A 133 3.77 -25.02 -16.79
CA ALA A 133 2.91 -25.73 -15.86
C ALA A 133 1.46 -25.75 -16.36
N ALA A 134 0.82 -26.93 -16.39
CA ALA A 134 -0.56 -27.09 -16.82
C ALA A 134 -1.57 -26.49 -15.82
N LYS A 135 -1.21 -26.34 -14.54
CA LYS A 135 -2.04 -25.77 -13.49
C LYS A 135 -1.18 -24.96 -12.52
N PRO A 136 -1.70 -23.82 -12.04
CA PRO A 136 -1.05 -23.08 -10.97
C PRO A 136 -1.05 -23.87 -9.66
N THR A 137 -0.08 -23.60 -8.80
CA THR A 137 -0.07 -24.02 -7.39
C THR A 137 -0.62 -22.90 -6.53
N GLU A 138 -1.29 -23.24 -5.44
CA GLU A 138 -1.86 -22.27 -4.51
C GLU A 138 -1.30 -22.50 -3.10
N GLN A 139 -1.07 -21.39 -2.38
CA GLN A 139 -0.70 -21.37 -0.97
C GLN A 139 -1.49 -20.29 -0.26
N ALA A 140 -1.88 -20.54 0.98
CA ALA A 140 -2.57 -19.55 1.81
C ALA A 140 -1.70 -19.21 3.02
N PHE A 141 -1.59 -17.92 3.32
CA PHE A 141 -0.92 -17.41 4.51
C PHE A 141 -1.98 -16.82 5.44
N LEU A 142 -1.98 -17.21 6.70
CA LEU A 142 -2.85 -16.60 7.71
C LEU A 142 -2.31 -15.20 8.04
N MET A 143 -2.65 -14.24 7.19
CA MET A 143 -2.20 -12.86 7.25
C MET A 143 -3.35 -11.95 6.83
N PRO A 144 -3.60 -10.84 7.55
CA PRO A 144 -4.62 -9.88 7.16
C PRO A 144 -4.22 -9.11 5.89
N ALA A 145 -5.21 -8.56 5.17
CA ALA A 145 -4.98 -7.73 3.99
C ALA A 145 -4.09 -6.50 4.27
N ALA A 146 -4.03 -6.06 5.53
CA ALA A 146 -3.13 -4.99 5.96
C ALA A 146 -1.64 -5.37 5.97
N SER A 147 -1.30 -6.66 5.77
CA SER A 147 0.09 -7.11 5.69
C SER A 147 0.75 -6.62 4.41
N PRO A 148 1.91 -5.93 4.48
CA PRO A 148 2.61 -5.48 3.30
C PRO A 148 3.18 -6.65 2.48
N VAL A 149 3.20 -6.47 1.16
CA VAL A 149 4.02 -7.30 0.27
C VAL A 149 5.40 -6.66 0.13
N LEU A 150 6.43 -7.45 0.34
CA LEU A 150 7.82 -7.02 0.24
C LEU A 150 8.56 -7.93 -0.75
N ASP A 151 8.35 -7.69 -2.03
CA ASP A 151 8.98 -8.43 -3.10
C ASP A 151 10.51 -8.27 -3.08
N ASN A 152 11.26 -9.35 -3.27
CA ASN A 152 12.72 -9.34 -3.22
C ASN A 152 13.37 -8.49 -4.33
N ASN A 153 12.70 -8.36 -5.47
CA ASN A 153 13.28 -7.76 -6.67
C ASN A 153 12.86 -6.31 -6.90
N PHE A 154 11.78 -5.85 -6.23
CA PHE A 154 11.24 -4.50 -6.45
C PHE A 154 11.41 -3.61 -5.22
N PHE A 155 12.33 -2.67 -5.33
CA PHE A 155 12.71 -1.78 -4.22
C PHE A 155 11.67 -0.70 -3.93
N VAL A 156 10.81 -0.35 -4.90
CA VAL A 156 9.68 0.56 -4.69
C VAL A 156 8.74 0.07 -3.57
N HIS A 157 8.65 -1.24 -3.31
CA HIS A 157 7.85 -1.76 -2.21
C HIS A 157 8.38 -1.32 -0.84
N ARG A 158 9.70 -1.04 -0.71
CA ARG A 158 10.31 -0.50 0.51
C ARG A 158 9.91 0.95 0.74
N GLU A 159 9.72 1.72 -0.34
CA GLU A 159 9.16 3.06 -0.27
C GLU A 159 7.72 3.04 0.27
N VAL A 160 6.87 2.18 -0.28
CA VAL A 160 5.48 2.00 0.17
C VAL A 160 5.43 1.55 1.64
N LEU A 161 6.30 0.64 2.06
CA LEU A 161 6.40 0.22 3.45
C LEU A 161 6.87 1.36 4.37
N ALA A 162 7.82 2.18 3.92
CA ALA A 162 8.28 3.35 4.67
C ALA A 162 7.16 4.38 4.85
N TRP A 163 6.36 4.64 3.81
CA TRP A 163 5.18 5.51 3.92
C TRP A 163 4.15 4.96 4.90
N LYS A 164 3.88 3.65 4.84
CA LYS A 164 2.98 3.00 5.81
C LYS A 164 3.49 3.17 7.23
N TYR A 165 4.78 2.93 7.47
CA TYR A 165 5.39 3.15 8.78
C TYR A 165 5.22 4.58 9.26
N LEU A 166 5.57 5.57 8.44
CA LEU A 166 5.47 7.00 8.80
C LEU A 166 4.03 7.47 9.03
N ALA A 167 3.05 6.78 8.44
CA ALA A 167 1.63 7.07 8.62
C ALA A 167 1.04 6.50 9.92
N ILE A 168 1.55 5.35 10.39
CA ILE A 168 0.97 4.66 11.56
C ILE A 168 1.80 4.80 12.84
N ALA A 169 3.12 5.00 12.72
CA ALA A 169 3.99 5.12 13.89
C ALA A 169 3.66 6.39 14.68
N PRO A 170 3.56 6.31 16.03
CA PRO A 170 3.47 7.49 16.87
C PRO A 170 4.71 8.34 16.70
N CYS A 171 4.57 9.52 16.09
CA CYS A 171 5.68 10.43 15.85
C CYS A 171 5.48 11.72 16.65
N LYS A 172 6.60 12.30 17.11
CA LYS A 172 6.68 13.59 17.79
C LYS A 172 7.78 14.42 17.14
N ASP A 173 7.55 15.71 17.01
CA ASP A 173 8.59 16.67 16.60
C ASP A 173 9.19 17.29 17.86
N GLU A 174 10.42 16.90 18.20
CA GLU A 174 11.16 17.38 19.35
C GLU A 174 12.40 18.15 18.89
N ASN A 175 12.49 19.44 19.24
CA ASN A 175 13.63 20.30 18.89
C ASN A 175 13.94 20.34 17.37
N GLY A 176 12.91 20.31 16.53
CA GLY A 176 13.06 20.29 15.09
C GLY A 176 13.49 18.93 14.49
N GLN A 177 13.54 17.89 15.32
CA GLN A 177 13.80 16.52 14.89
C GLN A 177 12.54 15.68 15.05
N ARG A 178 12.17 14.99 13.97
CA ARG A 178 11.09 14.01 14.00
C ARG A 178 11.59 12.73 14.67
N ARG A 179 10.85 12.27 15.68
CA ARG A 179 11.08 10.99 16.37
C ARG A 179 9.82 10.16 16.29
N CYS A 180 9.95 8.94 15.81
CA CYS A 180 8.85 7.99 15.73
C CYS A 180 9.21 6.72 16.49
N GLU A 181 8.21 6.12 17.11
CA GLU A 181 8.39 4.81 17.73
C GLU A 181 8.64 3.74 16.65
N PRO A 182 9.44 2.71 16.93
CA PRO A 182 9.56 1.56 16.03
C PRO A 182 8.22 0.88 15.80
N ALA A 183 8.03 0.30 14.61
CA ALA A 183 6.86 -0.50 14.30
C ALA A 183 7.25 -1.84 13.70
N ASP A 184 6.52 -2.89 14.10
CA ASP A 184 6.67 -4.25 13.60
C ASP A 184 5.60 -4.54 12.54
N PHE A 185 6.00 -5.22 11.46
CA PHE A 185 5.12 -5.65 10.37
C PHE A 185 5.33 -7.13 10.09
N GLY A 186 4.24 -7.86 9.91
CA GLY A 186 4.29 -9.14 9.23
C GLY A 186 4.26 -8.88 7.73
N VAL A 187 5.31 -9.21 6.99
CA VAL A 187 5.39 -9.02 5.55
C VAL A 187 5.30 -10.34 4.81
N LEU A 188 4.66 -10.33 3.63
CA LEU A 188 4.68 -11.45 2.71
C LEU A 188 5.79 -11.22 1.68
N VAL A 189 6.63 -12.25 1.48
CA VAL A 189 7.68 -12.29 0.44
C VAL A 189 7.27 -13.33 -0.60
N PRO A 190 6.56 -12.91 -1.66
CA PRO A 190 5.92 -13.85 -2.57
C PRO A 190 6.90 -14.80 -3.29
N GLN A 191 8.05 -14.30 -3.77
CA GLN A 191 9.02 -15.15 -4.49
C GLN A 191 9.59 -16.25 -3.62
N ASP A 192 9.71 -16.03 -2.31
CA ASP A 192 10.20 -17.01 -1.33
C ASP A 192 9.09 -17.89 -0.77
N ARG A 193 7.83 -17.59 -1.14
CA ARG A 193 6.64 -18.26 -0.58
C ARG A 193 6.65 -18.26 0.94
N SER A 194 7.02 -17.15 1.53
CA SER A 194 7.23 -17.03 2.96
C SER A 194 6.66 -15.73 3.52
N SER A 195 6.44 -15.73 4.81
CA SER A 195 6.16 -14.52 5.57
C SER A 195 7.18 -14.38 6.68
N MET A 196 7.51 -13.14 7.02
CA MET A 196 8.46 -12.86 8.09
C MET A 196 8.08 -11.60 8.86
N PRO A 197 8.45 -11.49 10.14
CA PRO A 197 8.40 -10.24 10.86
C PRO A 197 9.54 -9.34 10.41
N VAL A 198 9.23 -8.05 10.25
CA VAL A 198 10.23 -7.00 10.04
C VAL A 198 9.93 -5.84 10.97
N ARG A 199 10.99 -5.15 11.40
CA ARG A 199 10.89 -3.94 12.24
C ARG A 199 11.41 -2.74 11.48
N MET A 200 10.64 -1.66 11.46
CA MET A 200 11.10 -0.38 10.93
C MET A 200 11.31 0.62 12.05
N THR A 201 12.42 1.35 11.98
CA THR A 201 12.82 2.34 12.98
C THR A 201 13.30 3.61 12.30
N LEU A 202 12.81 4.76 12.74
CA LEU A 202 13.34 6.06 12.36
C LEU A 202 14.63 6.34 13.16
N VAL A 203 15.74 6.55 12.45
CA VAL A 203 17.02 6.88 13.05
C VAL A 203 17.18 8.40 13.22
N GLY A 204 16.73 9.18 12.23
CA GLY A 204 16.86 10.63 12.18
C GLY A 204 17.41 11.13 10.86
N LYS A 205 17.81 12.41 10.82
CA LYS A 205 18.44 13.00 9.63
C LYS A 205 19.92 12.63 9.57
N GLU A 206 20.38 12.32 8.37
CA GLU A 206 21.77 11.93 8.11
C GLU A 206 22.22 12.57 6.79
N LYS A 207 23.48 13.07 6.79
CA LYS A 207 24.13 13.53 5.56
C LYS A 207 24.72 12.32 4.84
N VAL A 208 24.34 12.16 3.60
CA VAL A 208 24.75 11.06 2.75
C VAL A 208 25.11 11.55 1.37
N THR A 209 26.19 10.99 0.80
CA THR A 209 26.60 11.32 -0.57
C THR A 209 25.79 10.51 -1.56
N ILE A 210 25.06 11.19 -2.42
CA ILE A 210 24.29 10.62 -3.53
C ILE A 210 24.87 11.18 -4.83
N ARG A 211 25.44 10.33 -5.67
CA ARG A 211 26.03 10.72 -6.96
C ARG A 211 27.02 11.90 -6.85
N GLY A 212 27.83 11.90 -5.83
CA GLY A 212 28.83 12.95 -5.61
C GLY A 212 28.32 14.23 -4.96
N ALA A 213 27.02 14.34 -4.70
CA ALA A 213 26.43 15.46 -3.97
C ALA A 213 26.05 15.05 -2.54
N GLU A 214 26.39 15.87 -1.53
CA GLU A 214 25.95 15.67 -0.16
C GLU A 214 24.48 16.12 -0.04
N ARG A 215 23.64 15.27 0.54
CA ARG A 215 22.22 15.52 0.84
C ARG A 215 21.92 15.13 2.27
N GLU A 216 21.10 15.93 2.95
CA GLU A 216 20.57 15.57 4.27
C GLU A 216 19.23 14.87 4.05
N LEU A 217 19.12 13.61 4.45
CA LEU A 217 17.98 12.73 4.21
C LEU A 217 17.54 12.10 5.52
N LEU A 218 16.27 11.71 5.58
CA LEU A 218 15.69 10.98 6.70
C LEU A 218 16.07 9.51 6.60
N ARG A 219 16.79 8.98 7.59
CA ARG A 219 17.20 7.60 7.63
C ARG A 219 16.22 6.73 8.40
N LEU A 220 15.80 5.64 7.79
CA LEU A 220 15.11 4.52 8.44
C LEU A 220 16.01 3.29 8.42
N ASN A 221 15.87 2.42 9.43
CA ASN A 221 16.39 1.07 9.39
C ASN A 221 15.21 0.10 9.20
N LEU A 222 15.37 -0.86 8.30
CA LEU A 222 14.47 -1.99 8.09
C LEU A 222 15.24 -3.25 8.51
N HIS A 223 14.84 -3.81 9.64
CA HIS A 223 15.44 -5.00 10.24
C HIS A 223 14.51 -6.20 10.11
N GLY A 224 15.07 -7.35 9.74
CA GLY A 224 14.39 -8.64 9.70
C GLY A 224 15.35 -9.76 10.11
N ASP A 225 14.85 -11.00 10.12
CA ASP A 225 15.72 -12.15 10.40
C ASP A 225 16.76 -12.29 9.27
N GLY A 226 18.02 -12.14 9.66
CA GLY A 226 19.18 -12.26 8.75
C GLY A 226 19.48 -11.02 7.90
N PHE A 227 18.79 -9.90 8.06
CA PHE A 227 19.12 -8.66 7.34
C PHE A 227 18.91 -7.38 8.15
N ASP A 228 19.68 -6.35 7.80
CA ASP A 228 19.54 -5.00 8.35
C ASP A 228 19.84 -3.99 7.22
N TRP A 229 18.82 -3.29 6.75
CA TRP A 229 18.89 -2.38 5.60
C TRP A 229 18.71 -0.94 6.07
N ALA A 230 19.51 -0.04 5.52
CA ALA A 230 19.34 1.39 5.70
C ALA A 230 18.61 1.98 4.50
N LEU A 231 17.56 2.76 4.77
CA LEU A 231 16.77 3.46 3.78
C LEU A 231 16.88 4.97 4.00
N TRP A 232 17.12 5.76 2.98
CA TRP A 232 17.15 7.21 3.04
C TRP A 232 16.04 7.81 2.19
N LEU A 233 15.21 8.63 2.84
CA LEU A 233 14.06 9.28 2.22
C LEU A 233 14.25 10.81 2.21
N ASP A 234 13.74 11.46 1.17
CA ASP A 234 13.67 12.91 1.08
C ASP A 234 12.41 13.42 1.79
N ASP A 235 12.56 13.95 2.98
CA ASP A 235 11.46 14.49 3.78
C ASP A 235 10.92 15.84 3.25
N HIS A 236 11.59 16.45 2.29
CA HIS A 236 11.16 17.65 1.58
C HIS A 236 10.35 17.33 0.30
N ASP A 237 10.41 16.09 -0.18
CA ASP A 237 9.69 15.64 -1.37
C ASP A 237 8.89 14.34 -1.07
N GLN A 238 7.83 14.49 -0.29
CA GLN A 238 6.84 13.43 0.01
C GLN A 238 7.44 12.11 0.55
N PHE A 239 8.57 12.19 1.24
CA PHE A 239 9.31 11.03 1.75
C PHE A 239 9.68 10.01 0.66
N LYS A 240 10.05 10.50 -0.54
CA LYS A 240 10.51 9.64 -1.62
C LYS A 240 11.78 8.91 -1.23
N LEU A 241 11.84 7.64 -1.58
CA LEU A 241 13.02 6.81 -1.36
C LEU A 241 14.12 7.23 -2.32
N ILE A 242 15.29 7.58 -1.77
CA ILE A 242 16.45 8.05 -2.53
C ILE A 242 17.54 6.97 -2.59
N LYS A 243 17.78 6.27 -1.47
CA LYS A 243 18.83 5.26 -1.38
C LYS A 243 18.43 4.13 -0.44
N ILE A 244 18.87 2.92 -0.77
CA ILE A 244 18.91 1.77 0.14
C ILE A 244 20.36 1.26 0.17
N ALA A 245 20.84 0.91 1.36
CA ALA A 245 22.07 0.13 1.51
C ALA A 245 21.76 -1.22 2.14
N ILE A 246 22.32 -2.27 1.54
CA ILE A 246 22.24 -3.66 1.97
C ILE A 246 23.66 -4.13 2.25
N PRO A 247 24.17 -3.96 3.49
CA PRO A 247 25.57 -4.19 3.78
C PRO A 247 26.03 -5.64 3.56
N ALA A 248 25.15 -6.60 3.83
CA ALA A 248 25.47 -8.03 3.74
C ALA A 248 25.99 -8.43 2.34
N ASP A 249 25.43 -7.84 1.28
CA ASP A 249 25.76 -8.17 -0.11
C ASP A 249 26.57 -7.08 -0.80
N ASN A 250 26.93 -6.02 -0.06
CA ASN A 250 27.57 -4.83 -0.63
C ASN A 250 26.71 -4.24 -1.78
N THR A 251 25.40 -4.24 -1.57
CA THR A 251 24.41 -3.76 -2.55
C THR A 251 23.94 -2.35 -2.17
N GLU A 252 23.88 -1.49 -3.14
CA GLU A 252 23.25 -0.19 -3.04
C GLU A 252 22.16 -0.05 -4.11
N VAL A 253 21.04 0.53 -3.72
CA VAL A 253 19.97 0.93 -4.62
C VAL A 253 19.85 2.44 -4.55
N VAL A 254 19.96 3.10 -5.68
CA VAL A 254 20.02 4.56 -5.74
C VAL A 254 19.04 5.07 -6.79
N ARG A 255 18.22 6.04 -6.39
CA ARG A 255 17.26 6.69 -7.30
C ARG A 255 18.01 7.42 -8.41
N ASP A 256 17.57 7.22 -9.69
CA ASP A 256 18.16 7.83 -10.89
C ASP A 256 17.78 9.31 -11.08
#